data_8f89e142c8f50707e7165acd8164cd56
#
_entry.id   8f89e142c8f50707e7165acd8164cd56
#
_cell.length_a   1.000
_cell.length_b   1.000
_cell.length_c   1.000
_cell.angle_alpha   90.00
_cell.angle_beta   90.00
_cell.angle_gamma   90.00
#
_symmetry.space_group_name_H-M   'P 1'
#
loop_
_entity.id
_entity.type
_entity.pdbx_description
1 polymer ?
#
loop_
_entity_poly.entity_id
_entity_poly.type
_entity_poly.pdbx_seq_one_letter_code
_entity_poly.pdbx_strand_id
1 'polypeptide(L)'
;MDIRSPNHSQFSVSPYLRGGFLFFVFITSSFMANAQSSKPLDGQPWDFGVWASGGFSVPGGTKDTHAIDAGVRLGKVLTEDHGGGFLRGDFEWSADLIPVYYIWQPAPAQNAYSAAFNPLNLKWNFTSSARTVPYLELGGGVLFSNHAVPLNTSHVNFVTHATLGFQFFNNNRRAFSAGVRYEHISNAGLTVPNPGINTVQFQVGMNWFK
;
A
#
# COMPACT_ATOMS: atom_id res chain seq x y z
N MET A 1 -37.57 44.14 -37.24
CA MET A 1 -37.30 42.74 -37.62
C MET A 1 -35.88 42.45 -37.22
N ASP A 2 -35.75 41.97 -36.01
CA ASP A 2 -34.47 41.89 -35.31
C ASP A 2 -34.06 40.43 -35.21
N ILE A 3 -33.01 40.03 -35.89
CA ILE A 3 -32.52 38.65 -35.97
C ILE A 3 -31.40 38.49 -34.95
N ARG A 4 -31.68 37.87 -33.80
CA ARG A 4 -30.69 37.47 -32.81
C ARG A 4 -29.92 36.24 -33.27
N SER A 5 -28.61 36.35 -33.33
CA SER A 5 -27.67 35.24 -33.53
C SER A 5 -27.54 34.33 -32.29
N PRO A 6 -27.33 33.02 -32.44
CA PRO A 6 -27.19 32.11 -31.31
C PRO A 6 -25.77 32.15 -30.70
N ASN A 7 -25.74 32.20 -29.39
CA ASN A 7 -24.57 32.17 -28.54
C ASN A 7 -23.87 30.80 -28.64
N HIS A 8 -22.64 30.76 -29.14
CA HIS A 8 -21.75 29.60 -29.03
C HIS A 8 -21.15 29.55 -27.61
N SER A 9 -21.62 28.63 -26.79
CA SER A 9 -20.98 28.27 -25.54
C SER A 9 -19.66 27.54 -25.83
N GLN A 10 -18.54 28.21 -25.60
CA GLN A 10 -17.21 27.59 -25.62
C GLN A 10 -17.07 26.75 -24.36
N PHE A 11 -16.96 25.42 -24.54
CA PHE A 11 -16.50 24.52 -23.49
C PHE A 11 -15.00 24.78 -23.25
N SER A 12 -14.69 25.42 -22.14
CA SER A 12 -13.34 25.56 -21.63
C SER A 12 -12.90 24.22 -21.03
N VAL A 13 -12.03 23.50 -21.73
CA VAL A 13 -11.38 22.29 -21.20
C VAL A 13 -10.20 22.72 -20.37
N SER A 14 -10.25 22.42 -19.08
CA SER A 14 -9.20 22.68 -18.07
C SER A 14 -7.85 22.08 -18.49
N PRO A 15 -6.73 22.82 -18.42
CA PRO A 15 -5.39 22.36 -18.84
C PRO A 15 -4.68 21.41 -17.86
N TYR A 16 -5.34 20.93 -16.81
CA TYR A 16 -4.71 20.10 -15.75
C TYR A 16 -4.62 18.59 -16.01
N LEU A 17 -4.96 18.11 -17.21
CA LEU A 17 -4.94 16.70 -17.57
C LEU A 17 -3.77 16.27 -18.47
N ARG A 18 -2.69 17.04 -18.52
CA ARG A 18 -1.47 16.69 -19.29
C ARG A 18 -0.24 16.64 -18.38
N GLY A 19 -0.07 15.57 -17.63
CA GLY A 19 1.13 15.43 -16.80
C GLY A 19 1.32 14.10 -16.05
N GLY A 20 0.44 13.14 -16.23
CA GLY A 20 0.43 11.92 -15.40
C GLY A 20 0.68 10.58 -16.09
N PHE A 21 1.19 10.52 -17.33
CA PHE A 21 1.23 9.22 -18.06
C PHE A 21 2.58 8.84 -18.66
N LEU A 22 3.71 9.20 -18.04
CA LEU A 22 5.03 8.87 -18.61
C LEU A 22 6.06 8.42 -17.56
N PHE A 23 5.70 7.48 -16.66
CA PHE A 23 6.69 6.86 -15.76
C PHE A 23 6.50 5.35 -15.53
N PHE A 24 5.91 4.61 -16.46
CA PHE A 24 5.68 3.16 -16.29
C PHE A 24 6.22 2.28 -17.43
N VAL A 25 7.27 2.68 -18.11
CA VAL A 25 7.95 1.79 -19.08
C VAL A 25 9.43 1.96 -18.92
N PHE A 26 10.10 1.11 -18.15
CA PHE A 26 11.51 0.68 -18.31
C PHE A 26 12.03 -0.07 -17.09
N ILE A 27 11.44 -1.20 -16.70
CA ILE A 27 12.12 -2.24 -15.91
C ILE A 27 11.60 -3.64 -16.33
N THR A 28 11.76 -4.05 -17.57
CA THR A 28 11.37 -5.41 -17.99
C THR A 28 12.42 -6.20 -18.73
N SER A 29 13.69 -5.83 -18.71
CA SER A 29 14.66 -6.52 -19.56
C SER A 29 15.87 -7.18 -18.90
N SER A 30 15.78 -7.60 -17.62
CA SER A 30 16.94 -8.28 -16.98
C SER A 30 16.59 -9.51 -16.12
N PHE A 31 15.42 -10.14 -16.30
CA PHE A 31 15.00 -11.27 -15.45
C PHE A 31 15.06 -12.65 -16.09
N MET A 32 15.96 -12.86 -17.05
CA MET A 32 16.13 -14.16 -17.67
C MET A 32 17.52 -14.72 -17.38
N ALA A 33 17.74 -15.34 -16.21
CA ALA A 33 18.74 -16.40 -16.06
C ALA A 33 18.65 -17.13 -14.71
N ASN A 34 18.70 -18.46 -14.79
CA ASN A 34 18.90 -19.48 -13.76
C ASN A 34 17.69 -19.88 -12.92
N ALA A 35 16.99 -20.85 -13.45
CA ALA A 35 16.07 -21.70 -12.71
C ALA A 35 16.85 -22.71 -11.86
N GLN A 36 17.15 -22.39 -10.61
CA GLN A 36 17.36 -23.42 -9.60
C GLN A 36 15.98 -23.75 -8.99
N SER A 37 15.64 -25.04 -8.94
CA SER A 37 14.32 -25.56 -8.58
C SER A 37 14.06 -25.61 -7.07
N SER A 38 14.60 -24.68 -6.29
CA SER A 38 14.20 -24.53 -4.89
C SER A 38 12.98 -23.63 -4.83
N LYS A 39 12.02 -24.02 -4.01
CA LYS A 39 10.80 -23.23 -3.79
C LYS A 39 11.18 -21.87 -3.21
N PRO A 40 10.45 -20.78 -3.57
CA PRO A 40 10.59 -19.52 -2.89
C PRO A 40 10.29 -19.73 -1.40
N LEU A 41 11.00 -19.01 -0.55
CA LEU A 41 10.84 -19.03 0.92
C LEU A 41 11.31 -20.31 1.63
N ASP A 42 11.64 -21.38 0.90
CA ASP A 42 12.12 -22.63 1.50
C ASP A 42 13.45 -22.43 2.24
N GLY A 43 13.46 -22.68 3.56
CA GLY A 43 14.63 -22.46 4.41
C GLY A 43 15.04 -20.99 4.62
N GLN A 44 14.16 -20.04 4.31
CA GLN A 44 14.41 -18.59 4.42
C GLN A 44 13.39 -17.96 5.39
N PRO A 45 13.53 -18.16 6.71
CA PRO A 45 12.48 -17.79 7.65
C PRO A 45 12.34 -16.28 7.89
N TRP A 46 13.38 -15.48 7.60
CA TRP A 46 13.37 -14.03 7.84
C TRP A 46 13.16 -13.23 6.55
N ASP A 47 12.22 -12.27 6.59
CA ASP A 47 11.97 -11.27 5.55
C ASP A 47 12.42 -9.90 6.02
N PHE A 48 13.36 -9.30 5.30
CA PHE A 48 13.75 -7.89 5.45
C PHE A 48 13.27 -7.14 4.23
N GLY A 49 12.43 -6.14 4.42
CA GLY A 49 11.84 -5.41 3.31
C GLY A 49 11.99 -3.90 3.40
N VAL A 50 11.96 -3.25 2.25
CA VAL A 50 11.70 -1.82 2.11
C VAL A 50 10.56 -1.66 1.13
N TRP A 51 9.65 -0.72 1.40
CA TRP A 51 8.49 -0.53 0.56
C TRP A 51 8.03 0.93 0.57
N ALA A 52 7.28 1.31 -0.44
CA ALA A 52 6.57 2.57 -0.52
C ALA A 52 5.18 2.35 -1.08
N SER A 53 4.24 3.17 -0.67
CA SER A 53 2.90 3.17 -1.23
C SER A 53 2.36 4.58 -1.44
N GLY A 54 1.28 4.67 -2.21
CA GLY A 54 0.56 5.92 -2.41
C GLY A 54 -0.80 5.69 -3.02
N GLY A 55 -1.74 6.55 -2.64
CA GLY A 55 -3.11 6.40 -3.09
C GLY A 55 -4.03 7.54 -2.70
N PHE A 56 -5.31 7.27 -2.82
CA PHE A 56 -6.37 8.26 -2.66
C PHE A 56 -7.53 7.67 -1.85
N SER A 57 -8.33 8.57 -1.26
CA SER A 57 -9.49 8.19 -0.46
C SER A 57 -10.59 7.55 -1.30
N VAL A 58 -11.27 6.60 -0.67
CA VAL A 58 -12.46 5.93 -1.19
C VAL A 58 -13.66 6.15 -0.24
N PRO A 59 -14.91 5.87 -0.66
CA PRO A 59 -16.09 6.05 0.17
C PRO A 59 -16.01 5.36 1.54
N GLY A 60 -16.69 5.94 2.54
CA GLY A 60 -16.79 5.42 3.91
C GLY A 60 -15.99 6.20 4.96
N GLY A 61 -15.37 7.33 4.59
CA GLY A 61 -14.64 8.23 5.48
C GLY A 61 -14.49 9.62 4.88
N THR A 62 -13.51 10.38 5.37
CA THR A 62 -13.15 11.71 4.84
C THR A 62 -12.70 11.58 3.40
N LYS A 63 -13.34 12.33 2.50
CA LYS A 63 -13.06 12.34 1.06
C LYS A 63 -11.89 13.28 0.72
N ASP A 64 -11.48 13.25 -0.54
CA ASP A 64 -10.47 14.15 -1.12
C ASP A 64 -9.14 14.16 -0.34
N THR A 65 -8.82 12.98 0.23
CA THR A 65 -7.57 12.74 0.96
C THR A 65 -6.66 11.88 0.08
N HIS A 66 -5.37 12.22 0.04
CA HIS A 66 -4.33 11.43 -0.61
C HIS A 66 -3.27 11.09 0.43
N ALA A 67 -2.59 9.97 0.25
CA ALA A 67 -1.51 9.57 1.13
C ALA A 67 -0.34 9.00 0.33
N ILE A 68 0.87 9.22 0.84
CA ILE A 68 2.07 8.48 0.47
C ILE A 68 2.79 8.05 1.74
N ASP A 69 3.36 6.88 1.71
CA ASP A 69 4.11 6.34 2.83
C ASP A 69 5.25 5.45 2.36
N ALA A 70 6.26 5.31 3.21
CA ALA A 70 7.40 4.45 2.98
C ALA A 70 7.88 3.87 4.31
N GLY A 71 8.23 2.59 4.29
CA GLY A 71 8.60 1.86 5.49
C GLY A 71 9.65 0.79 5.27
N VAL A 72 10.13 0.28 6.39
CA VAL A 72 10.99 -0.89 6.48
C VAL A 72 10.25 -2.01 7.20
N ARG A 73 10.47 -3.23 6.75
CA ARG A 73 9.83 -4.44 7.26
C ARG A 73 10.84 -5.38 7.90
N LEU A 74 10.46 -5.96 9.02
CA LEU A 74 11.04 -7.16 9.58
C LEU A 74 9.95 -8.21 9.67
N GLY A 75 10.08 -9.28 8.90
CA GLY A 75 9.13 -10.38 8.84
C GLY A 75 9.77 -11.72 9.20
N LYS A 76 8.93 -12.69 9.50
CA LYS A 76 9.32 -14.08 9.75
C LYS A 76 8.26 -15.03 9.19
N VAL A 77 8.67 -15.93 8.32
CA VAL A 77 7.85 -17.06 7.90
C VAL A 77 7.71 -18.01 9.08
N LEU A 78 6.48 -18.25 9.52
CA LEU A 78 6.15 -18.99 10.75
C LEU A 78 5.87 -20.44 10.52
N THR A 79 5.43 -20.80 9.32
CA THR A 79 5.01 -22.18 9.00
C THR A 79 5.76 -22.70 7.79
N GLU A 80 5.91 -24.00 7.71
CA GLU A 80 6.28 -24.67 6.47
C GLU A 80 5.13 -24.55 5.46
N ASP A 81 5.46 -24.78 4.20
CA ASP A 81 4.52 -24.79 3.09
C ASP A 81 3.47 -25.93 3.27
N HIS A 82 2.20 -25.56 3.37
CA HIS A 82 1.11 -26.52 3.58
C HIS A 82 -0.14 -26.14 2.79
N GLY A 83 -1.17 -26.98 2.86
CA GLY A 83 -2.36 -26.88 2.04
C GLY A 83 -2.19 -27.54 0.67
N GLY A 84 -3.21 -27.44 -0.18
CA GLY A 84 -3.23 -28.07 -1.50
C GLY A 84 -3.74 -27.16 -2.62
N GLY A 85 -3.34 -27.46 -3.85
CA GLY A 85 -3.76 -26.71 -5.02
C GLY A 85 -3.32 -25.24 -4.96
N PHE A 86 -4.21 -24.33 -5.33
CA PHE A 86 -3.94 -22.89 -5.33
C PHE A 86 -3.85 -22.27 -3.93
N LEU A 87 -4.37 -22.95 -2.89
CA LEU A 87 -4.31 -22.48 -1.49
C LEU A 87 -3.01 -22.92 -0.79
N ARG A 88 -2.14 -23.68 -1.45
CA ARG A 88 -0.85 -24.06 -0.91
C ARG A 88 -0.02 -22.83 -0.58
N GLY A 89 0.53 -22.77 0.65
CA GLY A 89 1.29 -21.61 1.07
C GLY A 89 1.86 -21.70 2.47
N ASP A 90 2.51 -20.65 2.88
CA ASP A 90 3.04 -20.43 4.21
C ASP A 90 2.47 -19.18 4.85
N PHE A 91 2.55 -19.14 6.17
CA PHE A 91 2.10 -18.03 6.99
C PHE A 91 3.29 -17.24 7.48
N GLU A 92 3.24 -15.93 7.29
CA GLU A 92 4.28 -14.99 7.68
C GLU A 92 3.69 -13.94 8.63
N TRP A 93 4.45 -13.61 9.67
CA TRP A 93 4.26 -12.44 10.51
C TRP A 93 5.28 -11.38 10.14
N SER A 94 4.89 -10.09 10.19
CA SER A 94 5.85 -9.00 10.08
C SER A 94 5.47 -7.79 10.92
N ALA A 95 6.49 -6.97 11.21
CA ALA A 95 6.35 -5.63 11.77
C ALA A 95 6.94 -4.61 10.79
N ASP A 96 6.24 -3.48 10.62
CA ASP A 96 6.69 -2.38 9.77
C ASP A 96 6.91 -1.12 10.61
N LEU A 97 8.07 -0.48 10.41
CA LEU A 97 8.33 0.89 10.83
C LEU A 97 8.17 1.80 9.61
N ILE A 98 7.32 2.80 9.71
CA ILE A 98 6.94 3.72 8.63
C ILE A 98 7.33 5.13 9.04
N PRO A 99 8.60 5.54 8.83
CA PRO A 99 9.10 6.85 9.25
C PRO A 99 8.59 8.00 8.39
N VAL A 100 8.13 7.70 7.19
CA VAL A 100 7.60 8.69 6.25
C VAL A 100 6.15 8.34 5.94
N TYR A 101 5.25 9.20 6.37
CA TYR A 101 3.84 9.11 6.05
C TYR A 101 3.33 10.54 5.86
N TYR A 102 2.91 10.92 4.65
CA TYR A 102 2.37 12.22 4.34
C TYR A 102 0.94 12.13 3.85
N ILE A 103 0.06 12.93 4.46
CA ILE A 103 -1.38 12.92 4.20
C ILE A 103 -1.80 14.31 3.74
N TRP A 104 -2.28 14.40 2.51
CA TRP A 104 -2.96 15.58 1.99
C TRP A 104 -4.42 15.54 2.42
N GLN A 105 -4.85 16.57 3.12
CA GLN A 105 -6.23 16.68 3.60
C GLN A 105 -6.97 17.79 2.85
N PRO A 106 -8.30 17.68 2.65
CA PRO A 106 -9.10 18.76 2.05
C PRO A 106 -9.15 19.98 2.97
N ALA A 107 -9.19 21.19 2.38
CA ALA A 107 -9.37 22.43 3.15
C ALA A 107 -10.68 22.39 3.99
N PRO A 108 -10.68 22.94 5.22
CA PRO A 108 -9.65 23.77 5.83
C PRO A 108 -8.59 22.99 6.63
N ALA A 109 -8.53 21.66 6.54
CA ALA A 109 -7.54 20.86 7.25
C ALA A 109 -6.11 21.15 6.73
N GLN A 110 -5.14 21.04 7.63
CA GLN A 110 -3.73 21.10 7.28
C GLN A 110 -3.25 19.71 6.86
N ASN A 111 -2.35 19.65 5.88
CA ASN A 111 -1.67 18.41 5.53
C ASN A 111 -0.84 17.91 6.72
N ALA A 112 -0.73 16.60 6.87
CA ALA A 112 -0.06 16.01 8.01
C ALA A 112 1.20 15.23 7.61
N TYR A 113 2.31 15.50 8.31
CA TYR A 113 3.44 14.59 8.41
C TYR A 113 3.21 13.63 9.56
N SER A 114 3.44 12.36 9.30
CA SER A 114 3.17 11.30 10.25
C SER A 114 4.27 10.24 10.20
N ALA A 115 4.32 9.45 11.26
CA ALA A 115 5.06 8.21 11.32
C ALA A 115 4.17 7.12 11.90
N ALA A 116 4.37 5.88 11.49
CA ALA A 116 3.57 4.77 11.98
C ALA A 116 4.45 3.57 12.36
N PHE A 117 3.89 2.76 13.25
CA PHE A 117 4.44 1.47 13.61
C PHE A 117 3.33 0.43 13.57
N ASN A 118 3.48 -0.57 12.70
CA ASN A 118 2.55 -1.68 12.53
C ASN A 118 3.21 -2.96 13.06
N PRO A 119 3.02 -3.31 14.33
CA PRO A 119 3.67 -4.48 14.95
C PRO A 119 3.08 -5.80 14.49
N LEU A 120 1.89 -5.78 13.89
CA LEU A 120 1.15 -6.97 13.55
C LEU A 120 0.67 -6.89 12.11
N ASN A 121 1.41 -7.53 11.21
CA ASN A 121 0.99 -7.85 9.86
C ASN A 121 1.03 -9.38 9.71
N LEU A 122 -0.04 -9.95 9.22
CA LEU A 122 -0.23 -11.37 9.01
C LEU A 122 -0.39 -11.59 7.51
N LYS A 123 0.52 -12.35 6.90
CA LYS A 123 0.57 -12.55 5.46
C LYS A 123 0.50 -14.04 5.13
N TRP A 124 -0.36 -14.40 4.19
CA TRP A 124 -0.39 -15.70 3.55
C TRP A 124 0.27 -15.60 2.18
N ASN A 125 1.37 -16.33 2.00
CA ASN A 125 2.10 -16.43 0.74
C ASN A 125 1.63 -17.67 -0.01
N PHE A 126 1.08 -17.53 -1.22
CA PHE A 126 0.60 -18.64 -2.06
C PHE A 126 1.75 -19.23 -2.87
N THR A 127 2.36 -20.27 -2.39
CA THR A 127 3.63 -20.84 -2.90
C THR A 127 3.47 -21.88 -4.01
N SER A 128 2.34 -21.91 -4.70
CA SER A 128 2.10 -22.82 -5.82
C SER A 128 3.01 -22.56 -7.02
N SER A 129 3.63 -21.39 -7.12
CA SER A 129 4.56 -20.99 -8.18
C SER A 129 5.96 -20.71 -7.61
N ALA A 130 7.00 -21.09 -8.37
CA ALA A 130 8.38 -20.92 -7.95
C ALA A 130 8.93 -19.49 -8.12
N ARG A 131 8.29 -18.62 -8.89
CA ARG A 131 8.82 -17.29 -9.20
C ARG A 131 7.88 -16.15 -8.89
N THR A 132 6.58 -16.40 -8.95
CA THR A 132 5.55 -15.41 -8.67
C THR A 132 4.68 -15.93 -7.56
N VAL A 133 4.80 -15.33 -6.39
CA VAL A 133 4.08 -15.71 -5.18
C VAL A 133 3.01 -14.65 -4.90
N PRO A 134 1.73 -14.93 -5.19
CA PRO A 134 0.65 -14.08 -4.72
C PRO A 134 0.64 -14.06 -3.20
N TYR A 135 0.17 -12.96 -2.60
CA TYR A 135 -0.02 -12.89 -1.16
C TYR A 135 -1.28 -12.10 -0.78
N LEU A 136 -1.83 -12.46 0.37
CA LEU A 136 -2.83 -11.68 1.09
C LEU A 136 -2.25 -11.31 2.45
N GLU A 137 -2.26 -10.02 2.78
CA GLU A 137 -1.78 -9.50 4.06
C GLU A 137 -2.88 -8.70 4.74
N LEU A 138 -3.04 -8.91 6.04
CA LEU A 138 -3.87 -8.13 6.94
C LEU A 138 -2.98 -7.58 8.04
N GLY A 139 -3.11 -6.31 8.37
CA GLY A 139 -2.25 -5.73 9.39
C GLY A 139 -2.76 -4.43 9.96
N GLY A 140 -1.96 -3.89 10.87
CA GLY A 140 -2.24 -2.61 11.45
C GLY A 140 -1.34 -2.23 12.61
N GLY A 141 -1.53 -0.98 13.07
CA GLY A 141 -0.73 -0.39 14.12
C GLY A 141 -1.19 1.00 14.50
N VAL A 142 -0.24 1.84 14.86
CA VAL A 142 -0.48 3.19 15.38
C VAL A 142 0.22 4.21 14.48
N LEU A 143 -0.49 5.29 14.18
CA LEU A 143 -0.04 6.46 13.42
C LEU A 143 0.04 7.67 14.35
N PHE A 144 1.17 8.37 14.32
CA PHE A 144 1.40 9.62 15.02
C PHE A 144 1.58 10.75 14.01
N SER A 145 0.80 11.82 14.13
CA SER A 145 0.75 12.91 13.16
C SER A 145 1.01 14.27 13.82
N ASN A 146 1.66 15.19 13.10
CA ASN A 146 1.88 16.56 13.58
C ASN A 146 0.60 17.42 13.57
N HIS A 147 -0.41 17.06 12.77
CA HIS A 147 -1.73 17.66 12.73
C HIS A 147 -2.81 16.59 12.92
N ALA A 148 -4.00 16.99 13.36
CA ALA A 148 -5.12 16.07 13.49
C ALA A 148 -5.49 15.42 12.14
N VAL A 149 -5.74 14.13 12.14
CA VAL A 149 -6.06 13.32 10.96
C VAL A 149 -7.26 12.41 11.27
N PRO A 150 -8.45 12.65 10.66
CA PRO A 150 -8.86 13.86 9.91
C PRO A 150 -8.97 15.12 10.78
N LEU A 151 -9.33 16.25 10.15
CA LEU A 151 -9.55 17.52 10.84
C LEU A 151 -10.48 17.35 12.06
N ASN A 152 -10.13 18.03 13.18
CA ASN A 152 -10.86 18.03 14.46
C ASN A 152 -10.96 16.64 15.13
N THR A 153 -10.05 15.73 14.83
CA THR A 153 -10.00 14.40 15.46
C THR A 153 -8.77 14.26 16.36
N SER A 154 -7.85 13.37 16.04
CA SER A 154 -6.70 13.02 16.86
C SER A 154 -5.38 13.15 16.11
N HIS A 155 -4.31 13.43 16.85
CA HIS A 155 -2.92 13.31 16.37
C HIS A 155 -2.41 11.86 16.47
N VAL A 156 -3.11 11.01 17.23
CA VAL A 156 -2.80 9.59 17.37
C VAL A 156 -3.99 8.81 16.82
N ASN A 157 -3.72 7.99 15.81
CA ASN A 157 -4.73 7.18 15.15
C ASN A 157 -4.26 5.72 15.07
N PHE A 158 -5.19 4.82 14.82
CA PHE A 158 -4.91 3.45 14.45
C PHE A 158 -5.00 3.31 12.93
N VAL A 159 -4.10 2.49 12.41
CA VAL A 159 -4.08 2.09 11.00
C VAL A 159 -4.45 0.62 10.94
N THR A 160 -5.37 0.27 10.06
CA THR A 160 -5.63 -1.13 9.69
C THR A 160 -5.61 -1.25 8.18
N HIS A 161 -5.05 -2.33 7.66
CA HIS A 161 -4.97 -2.53 6.22
C HIS A 161 -5.18 -3.97 5.78
N ALA A 162 -5.59 -4.11 4.52
CA ALA A 162 -5.60 -5.35 3.77
C ALA A 162 -4.87 -5.13 2.45
N THR A 163 -3.90 -5.98 2.14
CA THR A 163 -3.11 -5.89 0.91
C THR A 163 -3.21 -7.19 0.13
N LEU A 164 -3.53 -7.09 -1.16
CA LEU A 164 -3.42 -8.18 -2.12
C LEU A 164 -2.31 -7.85 -3.10
N GLY A 165 -1.35 -8.74 -3.26
CA GLY A 165 -0.19 -8.47 -4.10
C GLY A 165 0.53 -9.70 -4.60
N PHE A 166 1.67 -9.46 -5.21
CA PHE A 166 2.57 -10.46 -5.76
C PHE A 166 4.00 -10.16 -5.36
N GLN A 167 4.74 -11.20 -5.06
CA GLN A 167 6.19 -11.18 -4.93
C GLN A 167 6.80 -11.86 -6.16
N PHE A 168 7.69 -11.16 -6.85
CA PHE A 168 8.40 -11.62 -8.03
C PHE A 168 9.84 -11.95 -7.65
N PHE A 169 10.14 -13.23 -7.51
CA PHE A 169 11.44 -13.71 -7.09
C PHE A 169 12.43 -13.69 -8.25
N ASN A 170 13.54 -12.96 -8.08
CA ASN A 170 14.69 -13.04 -8.97
C ASN A 170 15.55 -14.28 -8.66
N ASN A 171 15.70 -14.58 -7.39
CA ASN A 171 16.28 -15.78 -6.83
C ASN A 171 15.56 -16.10 -5.52
N ASN A 172 15.91 -17.20 -4.87
CA ASN A 172 15.24 -17.62 -3.64
C ASN A 172 15.36 -16.64 -2.46
N ARG A 173 16.19 -15.61 -2.58
CA ARG A 173 16.52 -14.69 -1.50
C ARG A 173 16.06 -13.26 -1.74
N ARG A 174 15.59 -12.92 -2.94
CA ARG A 174 15.21 -11.55 -3.29
C ARG A 174 13.95 -11.53 -4.12
N ALA A 175 13.00 -10.72 -3.70
CA ALA A 175 11.77 -10.49 -4.44
C ALA A 175 11.50 -8.99 -4.60
N PHE A 176 10.97 -8.61 -5.76
CA PHE A 176 10.23 -7.38 -5.93
C PHE A 176 8.77 -7.64 -5.57
N SER A 177 8.14 -6.78 -4.78
CA SER A 177 6.72 -6.88 -4.45
C SER A 177 5.93 -5.74 -5.06
N ALA A 178 4.70 -6.05 -5.49
CA ALA A 178 3.74 -5.06 -5.94
C ALA A 178 2.33 -5.49 -5.52
N GLY A 179 1.51 -4.53 -5.06
CA GLY A 179 0.18 -4.85 -4.58
C GLY A 179 -0.75 -3.65 -4.51
N VAL A 180 -2.01 -3.95 -4.19
CA VAL A 180 -3.04 -2.97 -3.87
C VAL A 180 -3.40 -3.14 -2.40
N ARG A 181 -3.34 -2.03 -1.67
CA ARG A 181 -3.66 -1.95 -0.25
C ARG A 181 -4.93 -1.14 -0.07
N TYR A 182 -5.90 -1.69 0.66
CA TYR A 182 -6.94 -0.91 1.30
C TYR A 182 -6.48 -0.57 2.71
N GLU A 183 -6.63 0.69 3.10
CA GLU A 183 -6.20 1.14 4.42
C GLU A 183 -7.25 2.01 5.05
N HIS A 184 -7.46 1.80 6.36
CA HIS A 184 -8.35 2.57 7.21
C HIS A 184 -7.56 3.23 8.34
N ILE A 185 -7.70 4.56 8.47
CA ILE A 185 -7.12 5.36 9.55
C ILE A 185 -8.26 5.91 10.39
N SER A 186 -8.23 5.69 11.69
CA SER A 186 -9.20 6.27 12.64
C SER A 186 -8.67 6.28 14.07
N ASN A 187 -9.27 7.09 14.93
CA ASN A 187 -8.93 7.09 16.35
C ASN A 187 -9.67 6.01 17.16
N ALA A 188 -10.31 5.06 16.51
CA ALA A 188 -11.11 3.98 17.13
C ALA A 188 -12.19 4.48 18.11
N GLY A 189 -12.68 5.72 17.95
CA GLY A 189 -13.68 6.31 18.82
C GLY A 189 -13.15 6.85 20.16
N LEU A 190 -11.83 6.95 20.33
CA LEU A 190 -11.23 7.55 21.54
C LEU A 190 -11.54 9.04 21.67
N THR A 191 -11.81 9.71 20.56
CA THR A 191 -12.31 11.09 20.51
C THR A 191 -13.45 11.22 19.50
N VAL A 192 -14.32 12.22 19.71
CA VAL A 192 -15.44 12.54 18.81
C VAL A 192 -15.19 13.90 18.18
N PRO A 193 -15.33 14.05 16.86
CA PRO A 193 -15.79 13.07 15.86
C PRO A 193 -14.73 12.03 15.48
N ASN A 194 -15.17 10.92 14.84
CA ASN A 194 -14.29 9.91 14.28
C ASN A 194 -14.78 9.47 12.88
N PRO A 195 -14.71 10.33 11.85
CA PRO A 195 -15.15 9.97 10.51
C PRO A 195 -14.22 8.98 9.82
N GLY A 196 -12.95 8.88 10.27
CA GLY A 196 -11.92 8.07 9.65
C GLY A 196 -11.50 8.52 8.23
N ILE A 197 -10.51 7.86 7.69
CA ILE A 197 -10.06 7.96 6.29
C ILE A 197 -9.93 6.54 5.76
N ASN A 198 -10.51 6.28 4.59
CA ASN A 198 -10.30 5.04 3.85
C ASN A 198 -9.55 5.36 2.57
N THR A 199 -8.46 4.65 2.30
CA THR A 199 -7.69 4.82 1.06
C THR A 199 -7.52 3.49 0.32
N VAL A 200 -7.37 3.59 -0.99
CA VAL A 200 -6.79 2.54 -1.84
C VAL A 200 -5.45 3.04 -2.33
N GLN A 201 -4.42 2.25 -2.12
CA GLN A 201 -3.03 2.59 -2.39
C GLN A 201 -2.39 1.53 -3.27
N PHE A 202 -1.47 1.94 -4.14
CA PHE A 202 -0.52 1.04 -4.80
C PHE A 202 0.74 0.97 -3.97
N GLN A 203 1.19 -0.25 -3.68
CA GLN A 203 2.39 -0.53 -2.92
C GLN A 203 3.41 -1.25 -3.80
N VAL A 204 4.68 -0.85 -3.67
CA VAL A 204 5.82 -1.53 -4.27
C VAL A 204 6.91 -1.72 -3.24
N GLY A 205 7.71 -2.76 -3.36
CA GLY A 205 8.77 -3.04 -2.39
C GLY A 205 9.84 -3.99 -2.91
N MET A 206 10.87 -4.13 -2.09
CA MET A 206 11.95 -5.09 -2.26
C MET A 206 12.11 -5.88 -0.97
N ASN A 207 12.19 -7.20 -1.08
CA ASN A 207 12.30 -8.12 0.03
C ASN A 207 13.57 -8.96 -0.09
N TRP A 208 14.24 -9.19 1.03
CA TRP A 208 15.43 -10.05 1.18
C TRP A 208 15.14 -11.11 2.22
N PHE A 209 15.18 -12.37 1.79
CA PHE A 209 14.93 -13.53 2.63
C PHE A 209 16.24 -14.17 3.10
N LYS A 210 16.32 -14.53 4.38
CA LYS A 210 17.50 -15.16 5.01
C LYS A 210 17.10 -16.27 5.98
#